data_e1b08d2cc7a43f76a2f123674bb632ff
#
_entry.id   e1b08d2cc7a43f76a2f123674bb632ff
#
_cell.length_a   1.000
_cell.length_b   1.000
_cell.length_c   1.000
_cell.angle_alpha   90.00
_cell.angle_beta   90.00
_cell.angle_gamma   90.00
#
_symmetry.space_group_name_H-M   'P 1'
#
loop_
_entity.id
_entity.type
_entity.pdbx_description
1 polymer ?
#
loop_
_entity_poly.entity_id
_entity_poly.type
_entity_poly.pdbx_seq_one_letter_code
_entity_poly.pdbx_strand_id
1 'polypeptide(L)'
;MFINSWGLNQAEYLAQAKSFADQGYVVLSYTTRGFYASGGSIETAGPKDVADVTSAINWMLANTRANPAKIGAAGISYGSGISLLGAAADPRIRAVAAMSTWTDLVFSLFANQTRHQQAAGLLKLAGDLTGHPSAELNATLADFFANRNIPGLTAFAAPRSAKNVVGQINANGPAILMENAYGDSLFAPNQLSDFFGQLTTPKRLELRPGDHAIPELTGLLGIQNDAWTSVHRWFDQYLKAVNTGIATENPVVLQLRDSGAYESYPNWGAITTSSLKLGLSDVHWYSSEGDLLTNATQTGWTDSIPGGIDTTANGGVVLLTNGAEALTGDLPYLWVPSVSRLNAGVWQSSYFSGVRRIRGAAKLHLTVTHSNSGQSTVVAYLYDVDVLGNGCLLTHVPYTLRGTTGGRAYTIDTDFPATAYDLPSGHRLSLVVDTVDPLYGDSAPLFSSVKFSSPSGNGSYVSVPLR
;
A
#
# COMPACT_ATOMS: atom_id res chain seq x y z
N MET A 1 24.22 -5.52 2.71
CA MET A 1 23.59 -6.54 3.56
C MET A 1 22.17 -6.73 3.09
N PHE A 2 21.74 -8.00 2.87
CA PHE A 2 20.37 -8.34 2.51
C PHE A 2 19.66 -8.99 3.70
N ILE A 3 18.43 -8.59 3.94
CA ILE A 3 17.56 -9.06 5.02
C ILE A 3 16.37 -9.75 4.39
N ASN A 4 16.09 -11.02 4.76
CA ASN A 4 15.06 -11.83 4.12
C ASN A 4 13.64 -11.27 4.27
N SER A 5 12.78 -11.59 3.31
CA SER A 5 11.35 -11.38 3.38
C SER A 5 10.68 -12.31 4.39
N TRP A 6 9.47 -11.96 4.85
CA TRP A 6 8.68 -12.79 5.76
C TRP A 6 8.46 -14.19 5.20
N GLY A 7 8.76 -15.20 6.00
CA GLY A 7 8.59 -16.60 5.59
C GLY A 7 9.67 -17.14 4.64
N LEU A 8 10.66 -16.31 4.27
CA LEU A 8 11.80 -16.72 3.44
C LEU A 8 13.10 -16.77 4.27
N ASN A 9 14.21 -17.13 3.65
CA ASN A 9 15.52 -17.22 4.28
C ASN A 9 16.59 -16.52 3.45
N GLN A 10 17.83 -16.56 3.91
CA GLN A 10 18.97 -15.89 3.26
C GLN A 10 19.22 -16.28 1.79
N ALA A 11 18.69 -17.42 1.33
CA ALA A 11 18.87 -17.86 -0.05
C ALA A 11 18.00 -17.09 -1.05
N GLU A 12 16.98 -16.36 -0.57
CA GLU A 12 16.13 -15.49 -1.38
C GLU A 12 16.94 -14.58 -2.32
N TYR A 13 18.02 -14.01 -1.81
CA TYR A 13 18.84 -13.04 -2.55
C TYR A 13 20.07 -13.64 -3.25
N LEU A 14 20.15 -14.96 -3.45
CA LEU A 14 21.37 -15.61 -3.95
C LEU A 14 21.84 -15.01 -5.29
N ALA A 15 20.94 -14.80 -6.24
CA ALA A 15 21.29 -14.25 -7.54
C ALA A 15 21.75 -12.78 -7.42
N GLN A 16 21.07 -11.98 -6.61
CA GLN A 16 21.45 -10.59 -6.37
C GLN A 16 22.74 -10.48 -5.56
N ALA A 17 22.93 -11.33 -4.55
CA ALA A 17 24.16 -11.38 -3.78
C ALA A 17 25.36 -11.69 -4.67
N LYS A 18 25.20 -12.64 -5.62
CA LYS A 18 26.24 -12.94 -6.63
C LYS A 18 26.50 -11.73 -7.52
N SER A 19 25.45 -11.08 -8.05
CA SER A 19 25.57 -9.91 -8.92
C SER A 19 26.32 -8.76 -8.23
N PHE A 20 25.99 -8.45 -6.98
CA PHE A 20 26.71 -7.45 -6.19
C PHE A 20 28.16 -7.86 -5.89
N ALA A 21 28.42 -9.14 -5.58
CA ALA A 21 29.76 -9.64 -5.33
C ALA A 21 30.65 -9.54 -6.58
N ASP A 22 30.10 -9.88 -7.76
CA ASP A 22 30.79 -9.72 -9.06
C ASP A 22 31.15 -8.23 -9.34
N GLN A 23 30.41 -7.28 -8.77
CA GLN A 23 30.68 -5.86 -8.84
C GLN A 23 31.60 -5.34 -7.71
N GLY A 24 32.17 -6.25 -6.90
CA GLY A 24 33.16 -5.93 -5.87
C GLY A 24 32.60 -5.52 -4.51
N TYR A 25 31.33 -5.86 -4.22
CA TYR A 25 30.77 -5.71 -2.87
C TYR A 25 31.11 -6.94 -2.01
N VAL A 26 31.29 -6.71 -0.72
CA VAL A 26 31.12 -7.74 0.30
C VAL A 26 29.63 -7.85 0.60
N VAL A 27 29.05 -9.01 0.40
CA VAL A 27 27.61 -9.23 0.59
C VAL A 27 27.38 -10.18 1.75
N LEU A 28 26.55 -9.76 2.71
CA LEU A 28 26.00 -10.59 3.77
C LEU A 28 24.49 -10.69 3.58
N SER A 29 23.98 -11.91 3.39
CA SER A 29 22.55 -12.20 3.46
C SER A 29 22.30 -13.05 4.70
N TYR A 30 21.30 -12.68 5.53
CA TYR A 30 21.00 -13.43 6.74
C TYR A 30 19.51 -13.70 6.88
N THR A 31 19.18 -14.77 7.59
CA THR A 31 17.81 -15.11 7.97
C THR A 31 17.50 -14.48 9.32
N THR A 32 16.46 -13.66 9.38
CA THR A 32 16.00 -12.99 10.59
C THR A 32 15.59 -13.99 11.68
N ARG A 33 15.62 -13.52 12.93
CA ARG A 33 15.30 -14.35 14.11
C ARG A 33 13.96 -15.06 13.99
N GLY A 34 13.92 -16.28 14.50
CA GLY A 34 12.72 -17.10 14.56
C GLY A 34 12.33 -17.79 13.27
N PHE A 35 12.91 -17.44 12.10
CA PHE A 35 12.66 -18.13 10.86
C PHE A 35 13.66 -19.26 10.59
N TYR A 36 13.16 -20.40 10.10
CA TYR A 36 13.94 -21.59 9.75
C TYR A 36 14.90 -22.01 10.87
N ALA A 37 16.20 -22.07 10.59
CA ALA A 37 17.25 -22.46 11.53
C ALA A 37 17.79 -21.29 12.36
N SER A 38 17.30 -20.07 12.17
CA SER A 38 17.69 -18.92 13.00
C SER A 38 17.12 -19.05 14.41
N GLY A 39 17.94 -18.72 15.40
CA GLY A 39 17.53 -18.73 16.81
C GLY A 39 16.51 -17.64 17.14
N GLY A 40 15.95 -17.71 18.35
CA GLY A 40 14.98 -16.74 18.84
C GLY A 40 13.56 -16.98 18.33
N SER A 41 12.76 -15.92 18.29
CA SER A 41 11.35 -15.96 17.85
C SER A 41 11.06 -14.80 16.92
N ILE A 42 10.07 -14.95 16.04
CA ILE A 42 9.60 -13.90 15.13
C ILE A 42 8.94 -12.78 15.95
N GLU A 43 9.42 -11.55 15.80
CA GLU A 43 8.92 -10.37 16.53
C GLU A 43 8.35 -9.27 15.61
N THR A 44 8.25 -9.55 14.32
CA THR A 44 7.67 -8.63 13.31
C THR A 44 8.40 -7.27 13.25
N ALA A 45 9.69 -7.28 12.92
CA ALA A 45 10.55 -6.09 12.90
C ALA A 45 10.60 -5.35 14.27
N GLY A 46 10.54 -6.11 15.35
CA GLY A 46 10.61 -5.59 16.71
C GLY A 46 11.99 -5.12 17.12
N PRO A 47 12.14 -4.60 18.35
CA PRO A 47 13.42 -4.08 18.84
C PRO A 47 14.58 -5.07 18.75
N LYS A 48 14.31 -6.39 18.91
CA LYS A 48 15.36 -7.41 18.79
C LYS A 48 15.76 -7.65 17.34
N ASP A 49 14.83 -7.61 16.37
CA ASP A 49 15.17 -7.67 14.95
C ASP A 49 16.08 -6.50 14.55
N VAL A 50 15.79 -5.31 15.08
CA VAL A 50 16.61 -4.11 14.84
C VAL A 50 18.01 -4.25 15.47
N ALA A 51 18.11 -4.81 16.67
CA ALA A 51 19.39 -5.09 17.33
C ALA A 51 20.22 -6.14 16.57
N ASP A 52 19.56 -7.11 15.92
CA ASP A 52 20.23 -8.10 15.08
C ASP A 52 20.89 -7.47 13.85
N VAL A 53 20.34 -6.38 13.30
CA VAL A 53 20.99 -5.62 12.22
C VAL A 53 22.38 -5.15 12.65
N THR A 54 22.47 -4.52 13.81
CA THR A 54 23.76 -4.08 14.40
C THR A 54 24.71 -5.25 14.65
N SER A 55 24.18 -6.37 15.14
CA SER A 55 24.97 -7.60 15.37
C SER A 55 25.50 -8.17 14.05
N ALA A 56 24.69 -8.23 13.01
CA ALA A 56 25.07 -8.68 11.67
C ALA A 56 26.16 -7.78 11.07
N ILE A 57 26.03 -6.45 11.22
CA ILE A 57 27.07 -5.49 10.82
C ILE A 57 28.37 -5.75 11.57
N ASN A 58 28.32 -5.92 12.88
CA ASN A 58 29.51 -6.19 13.69
C ASN A 58 30.19 -7.48 13.26
N TRP A 59 29.42 -8.55 13.01
CA TRP A 59 29.97 -9.81 12.52
C TRP A 59 30.63 -9.65 11.15
N MET A 60 29.95 -8.96 10.21
CA MET A 60 30.48 -8.72 8.87
C MET A 60 31.81 -7.97 8.92
N LEU A 61 31.89 -6.90 9.74
CA LEU A 61 33.11 -6.11 9.87
C LEU A 61 34.28 -6.87 10.55
N ALA A 62 33.96 -7.77 11.49
CA ALA A 62 34.97 -8.56 12.17
C ALA A 62 35.52 -9.73 11.31
N ASN A 63 34.72 -10.25 10.38
CA ASN A 63 35.03 -11.48 9.64
C ASN A 63 35.27 -11.27 8.15
N THR A 64 35.16 -10.03 7.63
CA THR A 64 35.34 -9.72 6.22
C THR A 64 36.16 -8.46 6.01
N ARG A 65 36.40 -8.09 4.75
CA ARG A 65 37.05 -6.83 4.38
C ARG A 65 36.07 -5.69 4.12
N ALA A 66 34.83 -5.78 4.63
CA ALA A 66 33.83 -4.74 4.46
C ALA A 66 34.30 -3.41 5.06
N ASN A 67 34.00 -2.31 4.36
CA ASN A 67 34.34 -0.96 4.81
C ASN A 67 33.25 -0.42 5.74
N PRO A 68 33.55 -0.09 7.00
CA PRO A 68 32.56 0.42 7.97
C PRO A 68 31.91 1.74 7.57
N ALA A 69 32.54 2.53 6.70
CA ALA A 69 32.01 3.79 6.19
C ALA A 69 31.08 3.62 4.96
N LYS A 70 30.90 2.39 4.46
CA LYS A 70 30.20 2.10 3.19
C LYS A 70 29.23 0.93 3.32
N ILE A 71 28.40 0.93 4.34
CA ILE A 71 27.44 -0.13 4.61
C ILE A 71 26.09 0.24 3.99
N GLY A 72 25.54 -0.68 3.20
CA GLY A 72 24.16 -0.62 2.70
C GLY A 72 23.30 -1.73 3.29
N ALA A 73 22.01 -1.45 3.48
CA ALA A 73 20.99 -2.42 3.86
C ALA A 73 19.90 -2.47 2.80
N ALA A 74 19.44 -3.67 2.44
CA ALA A 74 18.34 -3.84 1.51
C ALA A 74 17.51 -5.07 1.87
N GLY A 75 16.28 -5.05 1.43
CA GLY A 75 15.35 -6.16 1.52
C GLY A 75 14.05 -5.85 0.81
N ILE A 76 13.28 -6.89 0.59
CA ILE A 76 11.90 -6.84 0.13
C ILE A 76 11.02 -7.08 1.35
N SER A 77 9.83 -6.47 1.41
CA SER A 77 8.83 -6.77 2.43
C SER A 77 9.40 -6.63 3.85
N TYR A 78 9.44 -7.72 4.62
CA TYR A 78 9.94 -7.75 5.99
C TYR A 78 11.35 -7.20 6.11
N GLY A 79 12.25 -7.61 5.21
CA GLY A 79 13.63 -7.13 5.19
C GLY A 79 13.76 -5.65 4.89
N SER A 80 12.84 -5.09 4.12
CA SER A 80 12.82 -3.66 3.80
C SER A 80 12.49 -2.80 5.02
N GLY A 81 11.45 -3.17 5.77
CA GLY A 81 11.06 -2.47 6.99
C GLY A 81 12.16 -2.54 8.06
N ILE A 82 12.78 -3.72 8.23
CA ILE A 82 13.95 -3.88 9.14
C ILE A 82 15.12 -3.02 8.66
N SER A 83 15.35 -2.88 7.34
CA SER A 83 16.42 -2.02 6.81
C SER A 83 16.20 -0.55 7.15
N LEU A 84 14.96 -0.05 7.06
CA LEU A 84 14.60 1.32 7.46
C LEU A 84 14.78 1.54 8.98
N LEU A 85 14.28 0.63 9.81
CA LEU A 85 14.43 0.69 11.25
C LEU A 85 15.89 0.55 11.68
N GLY A 86 16.64 -0.32 11.00
CA GLY A 86 18.09 -0.48 11.21
C GLY A 86 18.87 0.80 10.89
N ALA A 87 18.47 1.54 9.85
CA ALA A 87 19.10 2.83 9.52
C ALA A 87 18.85 3.92 10.57
N ALA A 88 17.75 3.82 11.32
CA ALA A 88 17.54 4.67 12.49
C ALA A 88 18.45 4.27 13.67
N ALA A 89 18.65 2.97 13.86
CA ALA A 89 19.37 2.42 15.03
C ALA A 89 20.90 2.43 14.85
N ASP A 90 21.41 2.27 13.63
CA ASP A 90 22.85 2.15 13.37
C ASP A 90 23.32 3.17 12.33
N PRO A 91 24.05 4.24 12.75
CA PRO A 91 24.48 5.30 11.84
C PRO A 91 25.55 4.87 10.82
N ARG A 92 26.07 3.65 10.91
CA ARG A 92 27.00 3.09 9.93
C ARG A 92 26.30 2.72 8.62
N ILE A 93 24.97 2.55 8.62
CA ILE A 93 24.19 2.34 7.40
C ILE A 93 24.14 3.65 6.62
N ARG A 94 24.74 3.66 5.44
CA ARG A 94 24.88 4.85 4.59
C ARG A 94 23.89 4.90 3.42
N ALA A 95 23.35 3.75 3.04
CA ALA A 95 22.31 3.65 2.02
C ALA A 95 21.34 2.51 2.33
N VAL A 96 20.07 2.75 2.03
CA VAL A 96 19.00 1.76 2.17
C VAL A 96 18.28 1.63 0.82
N ALA A 97 17.96 0.37 0.44
CA ALA A 97 17.01 0.06 -0.61
C ALA A 97 15.88 -0.77 -0.01
N ALA A 98 14.74 -0.15 0.21
CA ALA A 98 13.56 -0.73 0.83
C ALA A 98 12.50 -0.98 -0.24
N MET A 99 12.33 -2.23 -0.63
CA MET A 99 11.42 -2.66 -1.70
C MET A 99 10.17 -3.29 -1.11
N SER A 100 9.00 -3.06 -1.73
CA SER A 100 7.68 -3.49 -1.23
C SER A 100 7.58 -3.25 0.29
N THR A 101 7.81 -2.00 0.70
CA THR A 101 8.06 -1.65 2.10
C THR A 101 6.84 -1.07 2.80
N TRP A 102 6.84 -1.12 4.12
CA TRP A 102 5.95 -0.32 4.95
C TRP A 102 6.74 0.71 5.75
N THR A 103 6.06 1.79 6.09
CA THR A 103 6.58 2.83 7.00
C THR A 103 5.67 3.04 8.21
N ASP A 104 4.44 2.55 8.12
CA ASP A 104 3.41 2.57 9.16
C ASP A 104 2.68 1.22 9.21
N LEU A 105 2.95 0.40 10.22
CA LEU A 105 2.36 -0.93 10.33
C LEU A 105 0.86 -0.87 10.67
N VAL A 106 0.39 0.18 11.37
CA VAL A 106 -1.05 0.39 11.61
C VAL A 106 -1.75 0.67 10.28
N PHE A 107 -1.23 1.61 9.50
CA PHE A 107 -1.79 1.93 8.18
C PHE A 107 -1.78 0.70 7.25
N SER A 108 -0.76 -0.14 7.31
CA SER A 108 -0.63 -1.33 6.48
C SER A 108 -1.71 -2.37 6.70
N LEU A 109 -2.02 -2.68 7.97
CA LEU A 109 -2.90 -3.80 8.31
C LEU A 109 -4.23 -3.39 8.95
N PHE A 110 -4.38 -2.09 9.27
CA PHE A 110 -5.54 -1.55 9.97
C PHE A 110 -5.93 -0.14 9.48
N ALA A 111 -5.66 0.18 8.19
CA ALA A 111 -6.03 1.46 7.61
C ALA A 111 -7.52 1.74 7.77
N ASN A 112 -7.88 3.00 8.06
CA ASN A 112 -9.26 3.43 8.23
C ASN A 112 -10.05 2.54 9.23
N GLN A 113 -9.37 2.06 10.28
CA GLN A 113 -9.92 1.17 11.31
C GLN A 113 -10.45 -0.16 10.77
N THR A 114 -10.04 -0.58 9.58
CA THR A 114 -10.46 -1.82 8.93
C THR A 114 -9.31 -2.84 8.96
N ARG A 115 -9.61 -4.07 9.40
CA ARG A 115 -8.62 -5.15 9.47
C ARG A 115 -8.36 -5.73 8.08
N HIS A 116 -7.12 -5.71 7.61
CA HIS A 116 -6.67 -6.37 6.39
C HIS A 116 -6.50 -7.88 6.68
N GLN A 117 -7.61 -8.60 6.74
CA GLN A 117 -7.66 -9.96 7.29
C GLN A 117 -6.96 -10.98 6.41
N GLN A 118 -7.11 -10.91 5.08
CA GLN A 118 -6.42 -11.83 4.18
C GLN A 118 -4.90 -11.65 4.28
N ALA A 119 -4.41 -10.40 4.31
CA ALA A 119 -2.99 -10.11 4.47
C ALA A 119 -2.44 -10.65 5.80
N ALA A 120 -3.09 -10.36 6.91
CA ALA A 120 -2.68 -10.85 8.22
C ALA A 120 -2.76 -12.39 8.31
N GLY A 121 -3.77 -13.01 7.71
CA GLY A 121 -3.93 -14.46 7.64
C GLY A 121 -2.82 -15.14 6.86
N LEU A 122 -2.45 -14.59 5.71
CA LEU A 122 -1.34 -15.07 4.88
C LEU A 122 -0.01 -14.97 5.64
N LEU A 123 0.27 -13.81 6.26
CA LEU A 123 1.48 -13.61 7.04
C LEU A 123 1.53 -14.57 8.25
N LYS A 124 0.41 -14.77 8.95
CA LYS A 124 0.33 -15.73 10.04
C LYS A 124 0.64 -17.14 9.56
N LEU A 125 0.00 -17.60 8.50
CA LEU A 125 0.21 -18.94 7.94
C LEU A 125 1.67 -19.14 7.53
N ALA A 126 2.26 -18.19 6.81
CA ALA A 126 3.66 -18.26 6.42
C ALA A 126 4.60 -18.29 7.64
N GLY A 127 4.36 -17.46 8.65
CA GLY A 127 5.16 -17.43 9.88
C GLY A 127 5.08 -18.74 10.67
N ASP A 128 3.89 -19.33 10.79
CA ASP A 128 3.68 -20.60 11.49
C ASP A 128 4.36 -21.79 10.76
N LEU A 129 4.40 -21.76 9.42
CA LEU A 129 5.01 -22.83 8.62
C LEU A 129 6.54 -22.74 8.54
N THR A 130 7.10 -21.55 8.64
CA THR A 130 8.53 -21.33 8.36
C THR A 130 9.34 -20.91 9.58
N GLY A 131 8.69 -20.72 10.73
CA GLY A 131 9.39 -20.24 11.91
C GLY A 131 8.63 -20.41 13.22
N HIS A 132 9.07 -19.65 14.21
CA HIS A 132 8.58 -19.70 15.59
C HIS A 132 8.08 -18.31 16.02
N PRO A 133 6.78 -17.96 15.80
CA PRO A 133 6.22 -16.71 16.26
C PRO A 133 6.37 -16.53 17.78
N SER A 134 6.71 -15.31 18.21
CA SER A 134 6.82 -15.00 19.64
C SER A 134 5.45 -15.08 20.34
N ALA A 135 5.44 -15.24 21.66
CA ALA A 135 4.20 -15.21 22.44
C ALA A 135 3.47 -13.87 22.29
N GLU A 136 4.22 -12.75 22.23
CA GLU A 136 3.67 -11.41 21.99
C GLU A 136 2.99 -11.32 20.61
N LEU A 137 3.65 -11.80 19.56
CA LEU A 137 3.07 -11.81 18.20
C LEU A 137 1.80 -12.67 18.14
N ASN A 138 1.83 -13.86 18.72
CA ASN A 138 0.66 -14.74 18.78
C ASN A 138 -0.53 -14.10 19.53
N ALA A 139 -0.27 -13.43 20.66
CA ALA A 139 -1.30 -12.71 21.40
C ALA A 139 -1.85 -11.52 20.60
N THR A 140 -0.98 -10.76 19.94
CA THR A 140 -1.36 -9.63 19.08
C THR A 140 -2.23 -10.09 17.90
N LEU A 141 -1.85 -11.18 17.22
CA LEU A 141 -2.64 -11.73 16.12
C LEU A 141 -4.00 -12.29 16.62
N ALA A 142 -4.03 -12.93 17.80
CA ALA A 142 -5.29 -13.36 18.39
C ALA A 142 -6.23 -12.18 18.69
N ASP A 143 -5.72 -11.07 19.19
CA ASP A 143 -6.49 -9.85 19.42
C ASP A 143 -6.95 -9.22 18.09
N PHE A 144 -6.08 -9.19 17.08
CA PHE A 144 -6.40 -8.70 15.74
C PHE A 144 -7.55 -9.48 15.10
N PHE A 145 -7.46 -10.81 15.05
CA PHE A 145 -8.52 -11.66 14.45
C PHE A 145 -9.82 -11.62 15.28
N ALA A 146 -9.71 -11.50 16.59
CA ALA A 146 -10.86 -11.34 17.47
C ALA A 146 -11.46 -9.92 17.48
N ASN A 147 -10.90 -8.97 16.72
CA ASN A 147 -11.33 -7.57 16.64
C ASN A 147 -11.41 -6.90 18.03
N ARG A 148 -10.41 -7.07 18.85
CA ARG A 148 -10.36 -6.55 20.21
C ARG A 148 -9.01 -5.90 20.51
N ASN A 149 -8.92 -5.18 21.66
CA ASN A 149 -7.69 -4.58 22.17
C ASN A 149 -6.96 -3.68 21.15
N ILE A 150 -7.71 -2.85 20.40
CA ILE A 150 -7.14 -1.95 19.39
C ILE A 150 -5.98 -1.09 19.92
N PRO A 151 -6.05 -0.53 21.16
CA PRO A 151 -4.89 0.17 21.74
C PRO A 151 -3.64 -0.69 21.84
N GLY A 152 -3.77 -1.97 22.20
CA GLY A 152 -2.65 -2.92 22.26
C GLY A 152 -2.06 -3.21 20.87
N LEU A 153 -2.93 -3.36 19.84
CA LEU A 153 -2.47 -3.53 18.45
C LEU A 153 -1.66 -2.30 17.98
N THR A 154 -2.14 -1.10 18.28
CA THR A 154 -1.45 0.14 17.93
C THR A 154 -0.13 0.28 18.67
N ALA A 155 -0.09 -0.07 19.96
CA ALA A 155 1.14 -0.06 20.77
C ALA A 155 2.18 -1.06 20.25
N PHE A 156 1.74 -2.25 19.81
CA PHE A 156 2.62 -3.24 19.16
C PHE A 156 3.21 -2.71 17.86
N ALA A 157 2.42 -2.05 17.03
CA ALA A 157 2.84 -1.55 15.73
C ALA A 157 3.78 -0.33 15.81
N ALA A 158 3.70 0.48 16.86
CA ALA A 158 4.43 1.74 16.99
C ALA A 158 5.97 1.61 16.85
N PRO A 159 6.69 0.71 17.57
CA PRO A 159 8.14 0.54 17.41
C PRO A 159 8.52 -0.16 16.08
N ARG A 160 7.55 -0.68 15.34
CA ARG A 160 7.68 -1.41 14.08
C ARG A 160 7.36 -0.55 12.85
N SER A 161 7.25 0.77 13.06
CA SER A 161 6.86 1.76 12.04
C SER A 161 7.96 2.80 11.87
N ALA A 162 8.62 2.81 10.70
CA ALA A 162 9.74 3.71 10.39
C ALA A 162 9.35 5.19 10.49
N LYS A 163 8.06 5.54 10.26
CA LYS A 163 7.57 6.91 10.42
C LYS A 163 7.81 7.48 11.82
N ASN A 164 7.79 6.64 12.86
CA ASN A 164 7.97 7.05 14.25
C ASN A 164 9.45 7.33 14.61
N VAL A 165 10.38 6.91 13.75
CA VAL A 165 11.83 7.11 13.92
C VAL A 165 12.46 7.91 12.77
N VAL A 166 11.64 8.58 11.95
CA VAL A 166 12.12 9.37 10.79
C VAL A 166 13.10 10.47 11.20
N GLY A 167 12.92 11.08 12.37
CA GLY A 167 13.86 12.05 12.91
C GLY A 167 15.25 11.46 13.14
N GLN A 168 15.33 10.22 13.61
CA GLN A 168 16.61 9.52 13.82
C GLN A 168 17.24 9.10 12.49
N ILE A 169 16.43 8.65 11.51
CA ILE A 169 16.89 8.37 10.15
C ILE A 169 17.51 9.64 9.55
N ASN A 170 16.81 10.77 9.63
CA ASN A 170 17.32 12.05 9.12
C ASN A 170 18.62 12.49 9.82
N ALA A 171 18.73 12.29 11.14
CA ALA A 171 19.94 12.59 11.90
C ALA A 171 21.14 11.71 11.49
N ASN A 172 20.92 10.43 11.22
CA ASN A 172 21.95 9.49 10.76
C ASN A 172 22.36 9.73 9.30
N GLY A 173 21.46 10.28 8.47
CA GLY A 173 21.72 10.76 7.12
C GLY A 173 21.93 9.69 6.04
N PRO A 174 21.33 8.48 6.09
CA PRO A 174 21.46 7.52 5.00
C PRO A 174 20.71 7.98 3.74
N ALA A 175 21.18 7.57 2.57
CA ALA A 175 20.41 7.70 1.34
C ALA A 175 19.31 6.62 1.30
N ILE A 176 18.04 6.98 1.06
CA ILE A 176 16.88 6.08 1.11
C ILE A 176 16.22 5.94 -0.25
N LEU A 177 16.27 4.74 -0.84
CA LEU A 177 15.43 4.31 -1.96
C LEU A 177 14.26 3.51 -1.40
N MET A 178 13.05 3.89 -1.77
CA MET A 178 11.83 3.12 -1.53
C MET A 178 11.18 2.74 -2.84
N GLU A 179 10.69 1.53 -2.93
CA GLU A 179 9.95 1.03 -4.09
C GLU A 179 8.72 0.27 -3.61
N ASN A 180 7.59 0.40 -4.33
CA ASN A 180 6.36 -0.34 -4.03
C ASN A 180 5.45 -0.46 -5.25
N ALA A 181 4.47 -1.37 -5.15
CA ALA A 181 3.40 -1.50 -6.13
C ALA A 181 2.19 -0.61 -5.78
N TYR A 182 1.45 -0.15 -6.82
CA TYR A 182 0.19 0.58 -6.60
C TYR A 182 -0.87 -0.29 -5.94
N GLY A 183 -0.95 -1.54 -6.34
CA GLY A 183 -1.90 -2.52 -5.84
C GLY A 183 -1.39 -3.35 -4.67
N ASP A 184 -0.33 -2.91 -3.97
CA ASP A 184 0.22 -3.66 -2.82
C ASP A 184 -0.88 -3.92 -1.79
N SER A 185 -1.33 -5.17 -1.72
CA SER A 185 -2.44 -5.63 -0.89
C SER A 185 -2.05 -5.80 0.59
N LEU A 186 -0.74 -5.67 0.92
CA LEU A 186 -0.23 -5.66 2.29
C LEU A 186 0.07 -4.24 2.76
N PHE A 187 0.77 -3.44 1.93
CA PHE A 187 1.36 -2.15 2.32
C PHE A 187 1.00 -1.05 1.33
N ALA A 188 -0.23 -0.56 1.38
CA ALA A 188 -0.70 0.49 0.45
C ALA A 188 0.28 1.67 0.34
N PRO A 189 0.51 2.20 -0.89
CA PRO A 189 1.64 3.09 -1.20
C PRO A 189 1.57 4.48 -0.56
N ASN A 190 0.41 4.94 -0.09
CA ASN A 190 0.25 6.30 0.45
C ASN A 190 1.17 6.59 1.64
N GLN A 191 1.41 5.60 2.50
CA GLN A 191 2.32 5.73 3.64
C GLN A 191 3.77 6.03 3.22
N LEU A 192 4.17 5.58 2.03
CA LEU A 192 5.51 5.83 1.51
C LEU A 192 5.64 7.26 1.03
N SER A 193 4.62 7.82 0.37
CA SER A 193 4.61 9.22 -0.05
C SER A 193 4.67 10.18 1.14
N ASP A 194 3.95 9.85 2.22
CA ASP A 194 3.96 10.64 3.46
C ASP A 194 5.33 10.58 4.15
N PHE A 195 5.91 9.40 4.23
CA PHE A 195 7.24 9.21 4.80
C PHE A 195 8.32 9.86 3.94
N PHE A 196 8.24 9.73 2.60
CA PHE A 196 9.12 10.40 1.65
C PHE A 196 9.12 11.91 1.86
N GLY A 197 7.95 12.51 2.11
CA GLY A 197 7.82 13.94 2.41
C GLY A 197 8.61 14.38 3.65
N GLN A 198 8.76 13.50 4.64
CA GLN A 198 9.43 13.78 5.92
C GLN A 198 10.95 13.53 5.88
N LEU A 199 11.45 12.77 4.91
CA LEU A 199 12.89 12.54 4.76
C LEU A 199 13.60 13.80 4.29
N THR A 200 14.75 14.13 4.92
CA THR A 200 15.63 15.25 4.56
C THR A 200 16.95 14.79 3.95
N THR A 201 17.19 13.49 3.91
CA THR A 201 18.37 12.86 3.31
C THR A 201 18.18 12.65 1.82
N PRO A 202 19.21 12.24 1.04
CA PRO A 202 19.00 11.79 -0.33
C PRO A 202 17.95 10.70 -0.38
N LYS A 203 16.92 10.87 -1.23
CA LYS A 203 15.75 10.00 -1.23
C LYS A 203 15.22 9.77 -2.63
N ARG A 204 14.61 8.60 -2.84
CA ARG A 204 13.93 8.22 -4.07
C ARG A 204 12.71 7.37 -3.74
N LEU A 205 11.61 7.58 -4.46
CA LEU A 205 10.38 6.80 -4.38
C LEU A 205 10.00 6.34 -5.78
N GLU A 206 9.88 5.04 -5.97
CA GLU A 206 9.44 4.43 -7.22
C GLU A 206 8.16 3.65 -7.00
N LEU A 207 7.12 3.92 -7.80
CA LEU A 207 5.87 3.17 -7.76
C LEU A 207 5.63 2.49 -9.09
N ARG A 208 5.20 1.21 -9.05
CA ARG A 208 5.07 0.32 -10.19
C ARG A 208 3.70 -0.37 -10.21
N PRO A 209 3.24 -0.87 -11.38
CA PRO A 209 2.10 -1.80 -11.45
C PRO A 209 2.38 -3.10 -10.68
N GLY A 210 1.32 -3.74 -10.19
CA GLY A 210 1.39 -5.04 -9.55
C GLY A 210 0.98 -5.03 -8.08
N ASP A 211 1.34 -6.10 -7.38
CA ASP A 211 1.10 -6.33 -5.95
C ASP A 211 2.41 -6.48 -5.19
N HIS A 212 2.32 -6.70 -3.89
CA HIS A 212 3.42 -6.85 -2.94
C HIS A 212 4.48 -7.85 -3.42
N ALA A 213 5.74 -7.44 -3.47
CA ALA A 213 6.91 -8.22 -3.86
C ALA A 213 6.91 -8.78 -5.32
N ILE A 214 5.93 -8.41 -6.13
CA ILE A 214 5.85 -8.86 -7.53
C ILE A 214 6.77 -8.06 -8.46
N PRO A 215 6.88 -6.72 -8.35
CA PRO A 215 7.79 -5.95 -9.19
C PRO A 215 9.25 -6.41 -9.11
N GLU A 216 9.69 -6.95 -7.97
CA GLU A 216 11.07 -7.38 -7.72
C GLU A 216 11.35 -8.84 -8.09
N LEU A 217 10.29 -9.65 -8.29
CA LEU A 217 10.37 -11.12 -8.32
C LEU A 217 11.34 -11.65 -9.38
N THR A 218 11.28 -11.14 -10.61
CA THR A 218 12.16 -11.60 -11.70
C THR A 218 13.63 -11.33 -11.41
N GLY A 219 13.92 -10.22 -10.70
CA GLY A 219 15.29 -9.91 -10.28
C GLY A 219 15.84 -10.86 -9.23
N LEU A 220 15.00 -11.43 -8.36
CA LEU A 220 15.43 -12.49 -7.42
C LEU A 220 15.89 -13.75 -8.15
N LEU A 221 15.39 -13.97 -9.36
CA LEU A 221 15.83 -15.07 -10.24
C LEU A 221 17.06 -14.72 -11.10
N GLY A 222 17.61 -13.49 -10.94
CA GLY A 222 18.74 -13.01 -11.73
C GLY A 222 18.36 -12.53 -13.15
N ILE A 223 17.06 -12.40 -13.43
CA ILE A 223 16.57 -11.84 -14.69
C ILE A 223 16.60 -10.31 -14.58
N GLN A 224 16.84 -9.62 -15.71
CA GLN A 224 16.84 -8.17 -15.76
C GLN A 224 15.53 -7.60 -15.17
N ASN A 225 15.66 -6.62 -14.29
CA ASN A 225 14.55 -6.09 -13.53
C ASN A 225 14.82 -4.62 -13.17
N ASP A 226 13.83 -3.76 -13.38
CA ASP A 226 14.01 -2.31 -13.20
C ASP A 226 14.14 -1.91 -11.73
N ALA A 227 13.42 -2.58 -10.80
CA ALA A 227 13.56 -2.33 -9.38
C ALA A 227 15.00 -2.63 -8.92
N TRP A 228 15.53 -3.79 -9.30
CA TRP A 228 16.92 -4.16 -8.96
C TRP A 228 17.96 -3.32 -9.69
N THR A 229 17.69 -2.86 -10.92
CA THR A 229 18.54 -1.88 -11.61
C THR A 229 18.65 -0.58 -10.81
N SER A 230 17.55 -0.09 -10.26
CA SER A 230 17.55 1.09 -9.38
C SER A 230 18.35 0.83 -8.10
N VAL A 231 18.23 -0.35 -7.48
CA VAL A 231 19.00 -0.72 -6.28
C VAL A 231 20.50 -0.75 -6.55
N HIS A 232 20.95 -1.35 -7.68
CA HIS A 232 22.36 -1.37 -8.08
C HIS A 232 22.88 0.07 -8.28
N ARG A 233 22.17 0.89 -9.06
CA ARG A 233 22.54 2.30 -9.29
C ARG A 233 22.60 3.10 -7.99
N TRP A 234 21.65 2.85 -7.06
CA TRP A 234 21.58 3.51 -5.76
C TRP A 234 22.80 3.21 -4.90
N PHE A 235 23.15 1.94 -4.76
CA PHE A 235 24.31 1.53 -3.96
C PHE A 235 25.64 1.93 -4.62
N ASP A 236 25.78 1.84 -5.92
CA ASP A 236 26.98 2.30 -6.62
C ASP A 236 27.18 3.82 -6.40
N GLN A 237 26.10 4.60 -6.45
CA GLN A 237 26.16 6.05 -6.21
C GLN A 237 26.57 6.36 -4.76
N TYR A 238 25.91 5.77 -3.77
CA TYR A 238 26.03 6.22 -2.38
C TYR A 238 27.06 5.43 -1.56
N LEU A 239 27.45 4.23 -2.00
CA LEU A 239 28.46 3.43 -1.30
C LEU A 239 29.82 3.43 -2.00
N LYS A 240 29.84 3.47 -3.34
CA LYS A 240 31.10 3.49 -4.11
C LYS A 240 31.48 4.86 -4.65
N ALA A 241 30.58 5.83 -4.58
CA ALA A 241 30.73 7.16 -5.19
C ALA A 241 30.91 7.09 -6.74
N VAL A 242 30.31 6.06 -7.38
CA VAL A 242 30.22 5.97 -8.83
C VAL A 242 29.07 6.87 -9.30
N ASN A 243 29.35 7.78 -10.22
CA ASN A 243 28.30 8.61 -10.79
C ASN A 243 27.39 7.79 -11.70
N THR A 244 26.26 7.34 -11.18
CA THR A 244 25.23 6.59 -11.93
C THR A 244 24.14 7.47 -12.53
N GLY A 245 24.19 8.78 -12.26
CA GLY A 245 23.15 9.73 -12.64
C GLY A 245 21.95 9.78 -11.71
N ILE A 246 21.69 8.73 -10.91
CA ILE A 246 20.47 8.58 -10.12
C ILE A 246 20.28 9.71 -9.08
N ALA A 247 21.37 10.31 -8.61
CA ALA A 247 21.32 11.41 -7.64
C ALA A 247 20.85 12.75 -8.25
N THR A 248 20.89 12.88 -9.57
CA THR A 248 20.47 14.11 -10.30
C THR A 248 19.15 13.94 -11.03
N GLU A 249 18.62 12.75 -11.07
CA GLU A 249 17.27 12.45 -11.59
C GLU A 249 16.19 12.95 -10.63
N ASN A 250 14.99 13.17 -11.16
CA ASN A 250 13.83 13.42 -10.33
C ASN A 250 13.59 12.24 -9.37
N PRO A 251 13.41 12.50 -8.07
CA PRO A 251 13.39 11.44 -7.07
C PRO A 251 12.06 10.68 -6.96
N VAL A 252 10.97 11.15 -7.57
CA VAL A 252 9.69 10.42 -7.62
C VAL A 252 9.52 9.86 -9.01
N VAL A 253 9.41 8.54 -9.12
CA VAL A 253 9.26 7.84 -10.40
C VAL A 253 7.98 7.01 -10.36
N LEU A 254 7.17 7.20 -11.37
CA LEU A 254 5.91 6.48 -11.56
C LEU A 254 5.99 5.67 -12.84
N GLN A 255 5.76 4.36 -12.78
CA GLN A 255 5.47 3.55 -13.93
C GLN A 255 3.96 3.52 -14.13
N LEU A 256 3.49 3.88 -15.32
CA LEU A 256 2.07 3.95 -15.62
C LEU A 256 1.46 2.56 -15.74
N ARG A 257 0.26 2.38 -15.20
CA ARG A 257 -0.43 1.08 -15.15
C ARG A 257 -1.02 0.68 -16.51
N ASP A 258 -1.36 1.64 -17.35
CA ASP A 258 -1.95 1.42 -18.68
C ASP A 258 -0.91 1.15 -19.78
N SER A 259 0.24 1.80 -19.71
CA SER A 259 1.23 1.79 -20.79
C SER A 259 2.61 1.24 -20.38
N GLY A 260 2.86 1.09 -19.07
CA GLY A 260 4.18 0.75 -18.55
C GLY A 260 5.23 1.86 -18.72
N ALA A 261 4.86 3.01 -19.27
CA ALA A 261 5.78 4.14 -19.46
C ALA A 261 6.19 4.75 -18.12
N TYR A 262 7.38 5.35 -18.08
CA TYR A 262 7.90 5.99 -16.89
C TYR A 262 7.73 7.51 -16.95
N GLU A 263 7.28 8.07 -15.83
CA GLU A 263 7.27 9.51 -15.56
C GLU A 263 8.07 9.81 -14.30
N SER A 264 8.71 10.98 -14.24
CA SER A 264 9.46 11.37 -13.04
C SER A 264 9.19 12.81 -12.63
N TYR A 265 9.23 13.05 -11.30
CA TYR A 265 8.83 14.33 -10.71
C TYR A 265 9.77 14.75 -9.58
N PRO A 266 9.97 16.08 -9.37
CA PRO A 266 10.90 16.60 -8.37
C PRO A 266 10.46 16.33 -6.92
N ASN A 267 9.18 16.08 -6.69
CA ASN A 267 8.61 15.72 -5.39
C ASN A 267 7.21 15.15 -5.57
N TRP A 268 6.64 14.56 -4.51
CA TRP A 268 5.31 13.97 -4.56
C TRP A 268 4.20 14.96 -4.90
N GLY A 269 4.25 16.18 -4.38
CA GLY A 269 3.23 17.21 -4.70
C GLY A 269 3.22 17.63 -6.18
N ALA A 270 4.32 17.43 -6.91
CA ALA A 270 4.41 17.78 -8.32
C ALA A 270 3.78 16.76 -9.27
N ILE A 271 3.35 15.59 -8.79
CA ILE A 271 2.67 14.58 -9.64
C ILE A 271 1.28 15.03 -10.06
N THR A 272 0.62 15.86 -9.24
CA THR A 272 -0.74 16.37 -9.45
C THR A 272 -0.70 17.86 -9.77
N THR A 273 -1.42 18.31 -10.79
CA THR A 273 -1.54 19.75 -11.14
C THR A 273 -2.94 20.30 -10.93
N SER A 274 -3.95 19.44 -10.91
CA SER A 274 -5.35 19.80 -10.70
C SER A 274 -6.11 18.63 -10.07
N SER A 275 -7.35 18.87 -9.72
CA SER A 275 -8.25 17.80 -9.26
C SER A 275 -9.60 17.92 -9.95
N LEU A 276 -10.17 16.78 -10.30
CA LEU A 276 -11.53 16.66 -10.81
C LEU A 276 -12.46 16.31 -9.66
N LYS A 277 -13.24 17.29 -9.21
CA LYS A 277 -14.27 17.06 -8.19
C LYS A 277 -15.54 16.58 -8.84
N LEU A 278 -16.03 15.43 -8.42
CA LEU A 278 -17.21 14.72 -8.90
C LEU A 278 -18.19 14.58 -7.72
N GLY A 279 -19.23 15.41 -7.67
CA GLY A 279 -20.26 15.31 -6.63
C GLY A 279 -21.22 14.17 -6.92
N LEU A 280 -21.66 13.49 -5.87
CA LEU A 280 -22.62 12.40 -5.97
C LEU A 280 -24.05 12.97 -6.07
N SER A 281 -24.83 12.46 -7.04
CA SER A 281 -26.26 12.76 -7.16
C SER A 281 -27.13 11.78 -6.39
N ASP A 282 -28.41 12.08 -6.29
CA ASP A 282 -29.45 11.10 -5.97
C ASP A 282 -29.48 9.98 -7.01
N VAL A 283 -29.92 8.79 -6.61
CA VAL A 283 -30.07 7.67 -7.55
C VAL A 283 -31.32 7.83 -8.39
N HIS A 284 -31.23 7.46 -9.65
CA HIS A 284 -32.38 7.50 -10.56
C HIS A 284 -33.31 6.32 -10.28
N TRP A 285 -34.60 6.58 -10.16
CA TRP A 285 -35.62 5.56 -9.86
C TRP A 285 -35.69 4.42 -10.87
N TYR A 286 -35.24 4.65 -12.10
CA TYR A 286 -35.32 3.68 -13.22
C TYR A 286 -34.05 2.80 -13.34
N SER A 287 -32.92 3.22 -12.81
CA SER A 287 -31.65 2.50 -12.90
C SER A 287 -31.07 2.12 -11.54
N SER A 288 -31.50 2.79 -10.48
CA SER A 288 -30.89 2.71 -9.14
C SER A 288 -29.37 3.06 -9.15
N GLU A 289 -28.98 3.94 -10.08
CA GLU A 289 -27.62 4.49 -10.20
C GLU A 289 -27.68 6.02 -10.06
N GLY A 290 -26.69 6.62 -9.48
CA GLY A 290 -26.51 8.07 -9.43
C GLY A 290 -25.46 8.56 -10.44
N ASP A 291 -25.37 9.87 -10.57
CA ASP A 291 -24.37 10.54 -11.38
C ASP A 291 -23.19 11.02 -10.53
N LEU A 292 -21.99 10.97 -11.12
CA LEU A 292 -20.81 11.70 -10.68
C LEU A 292 -20.79 13.05 -11.44
N LEU A 293 -21.25 14.11 -10.77
CA LEU A 293 -21.47 15.44 -11.34
C LEU A 293 -20.15 16.23 -11.37
N THR A 294 -19.65 16.57 -12.55
CA THR A 294 -18.42 17.35 -12.70
C THR A 294 -18.57 18.77 -12.16
N ASN A 295 -17.76 19.11 -11.15
CA ASN A 295 -17.72 20.42 -10.49
C ASN A 295 -19.08 20.90 -9.94
N ALA A 296 -19.98 19.98 -9.69
CA ALA A 296 -21.28 20.21 -9.11
C ALA A 296 -21.53 19.21 -7.98
N THR A 297 -22.42 19.53 -7.05
CA THR A 297 -22.81 18.63 -5.96
C THR A 297 -24.29 18.75 -5.74
N GLN A 298 -25.01 17.65 -5.85
CA GLN A 298 -26.42 17.59 -5.45
C GLN A 298 -26.50 17.28 -3.97
N THR A 299 -27.38 17.97 -3.25
CA THR A 299 -27.58 17.78 -1.80
C THR A 299 -29.04 17.52 -1.49
N GLY A 300 -29.32 17.03 -0.29
CA GLY A 300 -30.68 16.74 0.17
C GLY A 300 -31.21 15.38 -0.20
N TRP A 301 -30.40 14.50 -0.76
CA TRP A 301 -30.77 13.15 -1.12
C TRP A 301 -30.25 12.09 -0.12
N THR A 302 -30.90 10.95 -0.14
CA THR A 302 -30.48 9.75 0.60
C THR A 302 -30.79 8.50 -0.21
N ASP A 303 -29.87 7.54 -0.20
CA ASP A 303 -30.05 6.19 -0.72
C ASP A 303 -29.66 5.16 0.35
N SER A 304 -30.22 3.95 0.31
CA SER A 304 -30.00 2.93 1.35
C SER A 304 -29.83 1.57 0.75
N ILE A 305 -28.83 0.86 1.24
CA ILE A 305 -28.55 -0.55 0.91
C ILE A 305 -28.59 -1.42 2.17
N PRO A 306 -28.88 -2.72 2.07
CA PRO A 306 -28.67 -3.66 3.17
C PRO A 306 -27.19 -3.86 3.44
N GLY A 307 -26.81 -3.94 4.72
CA GLY A 307 -25.46 -4.25 5.16
C GLY A 307 -25.18 -5.75 5.18
N GLY A 308 -23.89 -6.09 5.07
CA GLY A 308 -23.40 -7.46 5.23
C GLY A 308 -23.66 -8.39 4.04
N ILE A 309 -24.06 -7.86 2.88
CA ILE A 309 -24.28 -8.63 1.65
C ILE A 309 -23.20 -8.25 0.64
N ASP A 310 -22.48 -9.26 0.18
CA ASP A 310 -21.38 -9.12 -0.80
C ASP A 310 -21.91 -8.81 -2.20
N THR A 311 -21.07 -8.22 -3.02
CA THR A 311 -21.36 -7.89 -4.43
C THR A 311 -20.26 -8.45 -5.35
N THR A 312 -20.38 -8.23 -6.65
CA THR A 312 -19.29 -8.57 -7.59
C THR A 312 -18.14 -7.56 -7.56
N ALA A 313 -18.34 -6.38 -6.96
CA ALA A 313 -17.25 -5.43 -6.73
C ALA A 313 -16.40 -5.89 -5.54
N ASN A 314 -15.12 -6.13 -5.77
CA ASN A 314 -14.20 -6.54 -4.71
C ASN A 314 -12.75 -6.16 -5.06
N GLY A 315 -11.90 -6.06 -4.04
CA GLY A 315 -10.46 -5.81 -4.17
C GLY A 315 -9.66 -7.03 -4.62
N GLY A 316 -10.31 -8.20 -4.68
CA GLY A 316 -9.72 -9.44 -5.15
C GLY A 316 -9.13 -10.33 -4.06
N VAL A 317 -8.03 -10.99 -4.39
CA VAL A 317 -7.32 -11.92 -3.50
C VAL A 317 -5.90 -11.38 -3.28
N VAL A 318 -5.49 -11.34 -2.01
CA VAL A 318 -4.16 -10.84 -1.60
C VAL A 318 -3.04 -11.48 -2.43
N LEU A 319 -2.12 -10.66 -2.92
CA LEU A 319 -1.00 -10.97 -3.83
C LEU A 319 -1.40 -11.40 -5.24
N LEU A 320 -2.55 -12.03 -5.45
CA LEU A 320 -2.89 -12.65 -6.72
C LEU A 320 -3.55 -11.69 -7.70
N THR A 321 -4.54 -10.92 -7.25
CA THR A 321 -5.34 -10.09 -8.16
C THR A 321 -4.53 -8.97 -8.80
N ASN A 322 -3.86 -8.15 -8.01
CA ASN A 322 -2.99 -7.10 -8.55
C ASN A 322 -1.62 -7.67 -9.00
N GLY A 323 -1.20 -8.84 -8.49
CA GLY A 323 0.01 -9.51 -8.95
C GLY A 323 -0.10 -9.95 -10.42
N ALA A 324 -1.28 -10.34 -10.87
CA ALA A 324 -1.54 -10.65 -12.27
C ALA A 324 -1.31 -9.44 -13.18
N GLU A 325 -1.63 -8.22 -12.74
CA GLU A 325 -1.38 -6.98 -13.49
C GLU A 325 0.10 -6.81 -13.89
N ALA A 326 1.03 -7.10 -12.97
CA ALA A 326 2.46 -6.99 -13.27
C ALA A 326 2.94 -7.99 -14.34
N LEU A 327 2.20 -9.09 -14.53
CA LEU A 327 2.55 -10.15 -15.48
C LEU A 327 1.84 -9.98 -16.82
N THR A 328 0.60 -9.50 -16.82
CA THR A 328 -0.24 -9.38 -18.03
C THR A 328 -0.32 -7.96 -18.57
N GLY A 329 -0.07 -6.95 -17.74
CA GLY A 329 -0.33 -5.54 -18.05
C GLY A 329 -1.81 -5.14 -17.91
N ASP A 330 -2.69 -6.07 -17.52
CA ASP A 330 -4.13 -5.82 -17.40
C ASP A 330 -4.53 -5.57 -15.95
N LEU A 331 -5.26 -4.49 -15.70
CA LEU A 331 -5.83 -4.20 -14.39
C LEU A 331 -6.92 -5.23 -14.02
N PRO A 332 -7.19 -5.42 -12.72
CA PRO A 332 -8.32 -6.24 -12.28
C PRO A 332 -9.63 -5.78 -12.93
N TYR A 333 -10.39 -6.73 -13.43
CA TYR A 333 -11.53 -6.51 -14.31
C TYR A 333 -12.86 -6.88 -13.66
N LEU A 334 -13.90 -6.07 -13.97
CA LEU A 334 -15.28 -6.32 -13.58
C LEU A 334 -16.21 -5.80 -14.69
N TRP A 335 -17.29 -6.54 -15.00
CA TRP A 335 -18.40 -5.99 -15.76
C TRP A 335 -19.32 -5.22 -14.80
N VAL A 336 -19.24 -3.88 -14.80
CA VAL A 336 -19.92 -3.00 -13.83
C VAL A 336 -21.44 -3.20 -13.79
N PRO A 337 -22.16 -3.50 -14.91
CA PRO A 337 -23.59 -3.84 -14.83
C PRO A 337 -23.92 -5.09 -13.99
N SER A 338 -22.94 -5.96 -13.68
CA SER A 338 -23.17 -7.13 -12.81
C SER A 338 -23.20 -6.77 -11.32
N VAL A 339 -22.75 -5.60 -10.92
CA VAL A 339 -22.82 -5.14 -9.52
C VAL A 339 -24.28 -4.97 -9.12
N SER A 340 -24.68 -5.60 -8.03
CA SER A 340 -26.05 -5.49 -7.50
C SER A 340 -26.34 -4.09 -6.95
N ARG A 341 -27.17 -3.30 -7.65
CA ARG A 341 -27.64 -1.99 -7.17
C ARG A 341 -28.54 -2.07 -5.94
N LEU A 342 -29.00 -3.27 -5.60
CA LEU A 342 -29.72 -3.49 -4.35
C LEU A 342 -28.77 -3.57 -3.13
N ASN A 343 -27.49 -3.90 -3.37
CA ASN A 343 -26.50 -4.15 -2.31
C ASN A 343 -25.30 -3.20 -2.38
N ALA A 344 -25.26 -2.30 -3.37
CA ALA A 344 -24.21 -1.28 -3.53
C ALA A 344 -24.80 0.03 -4.04
N GLY A 345 -24.29 1.16 -3.56
CA GLY A 345 -24.43 2.45 -4.22
C GLY A 345 -23.48 2.52 -5.43
N VAL A 346 -24.01 2.93 -6.58
CA VAL A 346 -23.25 3.05 -7.83
C VAL A 346 -23.47 4.43 -8.44
N TRP A 347 -22.40 5.15 -8.67
CA TRP A 347 -22.41 6.47 -9.34
C TRP A 347 -21.47 6.46 -10.51
N GLN A 348 -21.92 7.05 -11.64
CA GLN A 348 -21.12 7.04 -12.88
C GLN A 348 -21.01 8.46 -13.46
N SER A 349 -19.83 8.82 -13.94
CA SER A 349 -19.65 10.10 -14.64
C SER A 349 -20.18 10.02 -16.09
N SER A 350 -20.33 11.18 -16.71
CA SER A 350 -20.40 11.23 -18.18
C SER A 350 -19.10 10.68 -18.77
N TYR A 351 -19.17 10.19 -20.01
CA TYR A 351 -17.98 9.78 -20.77
C TYR A 351 -17.08 10.98 -21.06
N PHE A 352 -15.79 10.82 -20.82
CA PHE A 352 -14.83 11.89 -21.04
C PHE A 352 -14.48 12.00 -22.54
N SER A 353 -14.49 13.21 -23.07
CA SER A 353 -14.14 13.49 -24.47
C SER A 353 -12.63 13.49 -24.74
N GLY A 354 -11.79 13.31 -23.72
CA GLY A 354 -10.34 13.25 -23.82
C GLY A 354 -9.73 12.51 -22.66
N VAL A 355 -8.49 12.07 -22.83
CA VAL A 355 -7.72 11.36 -21.81
C VAL A 355 -7.68 12.13 -20.49
N ARG A 356 -7.82 11.42 -19.37
CA ARG A 356 -7.65 11.96 -18.02
C ARG A 356 -6.44 11.29 -17.36
N ARG A 357 -5.36 12.04 -17.21
CA ARG A 357 -4.11 11.56 -16.61
C ARG A 357 -4.24 11.57 -15.10
N ILE A 358 -4.63 10.43 -14.50
CA ILE A 358 -4.79 10.28 -13.04
C ILE A 358 -3.42 10.03 -12.44
N ARG A 359 -2.97 10.88 -11.49
CA ARG A 359 -1.70 10.76 -10.78
C ARG A 359 -1.88 11.13 -9.32
N GLY A 360 -1.77 10.14 -8.43
CA GLY A 360 -1.89 10.31 -6.98
C GLY A 360 -3.08 9.61 -6.37
N ALA A 361 -3.46 10.02 -5.17
CA ALA A 361 -4.54 9.45 -4.36
C ALA A 361 -5.86 10.21 -4.58
N ALA A 362 -6.89 9.52 -5.06
CA ALA A 362 -8.24 10.07 -5.08
C ALA A 362 -8.77 10.20 -3.65
N LYS A 363 -9.71 11.15 -3.42
CA LYS A 363 -10.30 11.41 -2.11
C LYS A 363 -11.79 11.15 -2.14
N LEU A 364 -12.29 10.43 -1.15
CA LEU A 364 -13.71 10.23 -0.93
C LEU A 364 -14.18 11.05 0.27
N HIS A 365 -15.21 11.84 0.05
CA HIS A 365 -16.00 12.52 1.10
C HIS A 365 -17.43 11.99 1.01
N LEU A 366 -17.86 11.22 1.99
CA LEU A 366 -19.16 10.53 1.96
C LEU A 366 -19.84 10.58 3.32
N THR A 367 -21.10 11.00 3.35
CA THR A 367 -21.92 10.90 4.57
C THR A 367 -22.65 9.58 4.63
N VAL A 368 -22.43 8.83 5.72
CA VAL A 368 -22.98 7.50 5.95
C VAL A 368 -23.77 7.47 7.26
N THR A 369 -24.94 6.83 7.23
CA THR A 369 -25.74 6.51 8.42
C THR A 369 -26.00 5.02 8.44
N HIS A 370 -25.64 4.32 9.51
CA HIS A 370 -25.94 2.90 9.66
C HIS A 370 -26.99 2.67 10.75
N SER A 371 -27.79 1.60 10.62
CA SER A 371 -28.92 1.35 11.52
C SER A 371 -28.50 0.76 12.88
N ASN A 372 -27.37 0.05 12.93
CA ASN A 372 -26.85 -0.56 14.15
C ASN A 372 -25.89 0.36 14.91
N SER A 373 -25.74 0.16 16.21
CA SER A 373 -24.68 0.79 16.99
C SER A 373 -23.43 -0.08 17.03
N GLY A 374 -22.25 0.53 17.23
CA GLY A 374 -20.97 -0.12 17.42
C GLY A 374 -20.08 -0.05 16.18
N GLN A 375 -20.23 -0.95 15.22
CA GLN A 375 -19.35 -1.04 14.04
C GLN A 375 -20.16 -1.19 12.76
N SER A 376 -19.70 -0.51 11.71
CA SER A 376 -20.18 -0.69 10.33
C SER A 376 -19.07 -0.32 9.35
N THR A 377 -18.93 -1.09 8.28
CA THR A 377 -17.89 -0.91 7.26
C THR A 377 -18.53 -0.57 5.92
N VAL A 378 -17.87 0.29 5.18
CA VAL A 378 -18.11 0.50 3.75
C VAL A 378 -16.80 0.30 3.00
N VAL A 379 -16.89 -0.19 1.76
CA VAL A 379 -15.75 -0.31 0.86
C VAL A 379 -16.09 0.43 -0.43
N ALA A 380 -15.21 1.34 -0.81
CA ALA A 380 -15.38 2.14 -2.02
C ALA A 380 -14.38 1.69 -3.09
N TYR A 381 -14.86 1.56 -4.32
CA TYR A 381 -14.10 1.15 -5.49
C TYR A 381 -14.21 2.19 -6.58
N LEU A 382 -13.11 2.55 -7.19
CA LEU A 382 -13.06 3.46 -8.34
C LEU A 382 -12.65 2.70 -9.59
N TYR A 383 -13.53 2.69 -10.60
CA TYR A 383 -13.32 1.99 -11.85
C TYR A 383 -13.19 2.97 -13.02
N ASP A 384 -12.33 2.63 -13.98
CA ASP A 384 -12.40 3.07 -15.37
C ASP A 384 -13.40 2.18 -16.11
N VAL A 385 -14.39 2.74 -16.78
CA VAL A 385 -15.47 1.98 -17.43
C VAL A 385 -15.62 2.39 -18.89
N ASP A 386 -15.55 1.40 -19.80
CA ASP A 386 -15.77 1.58 -21.23
C ASP A 386 -17.27 1.70 -21.59
N VAL A 387 -17.55 1.89 -22.88
CA VAL A 387 -18.93 2.02 -23.40
C VAL A 387 -19.76 0.74 -23.30
N LEU A 388 -19.14 -0.42 -23.11
CA LEU A 388 -19.79 -1.72 -22.94
C LEU A 388 -20.03 -2.06 -21.47
N GLY A 389 -19.56 -1.20 -20.55
CA GLY A 389 -19.66 -1.42 -19.12
C GLY A 389 -18.54 -2.25 -18.53
N ASN A 390 -17.50 -2.55 -19.31
CA ASN A 390 -16.31 -3.22 -18.77
C ASN A 390 -15.53 -2.24 -17.91
N GLY A 391 -15.27 -2.63 -16.66
CA GLY A 391 -14.60 -1.81 -15.67
C GLY A 391 -13.25 -2.37 -15.26
N CYS A 392 -12.20 -1.54 -15.31
CA CYS A 392 -10.90 -1.81 -14.75
C CYS A 392 -10.78 -1.16 -13.37
N LEU A 393 -10.44 -1.92 -12.33
CA LEU A 393 -10.30 -1.41 -10.98
C LEU A 393 -9.04 -0.53 -10.87
N LEU A 394 -9.25 0.77 -10.72
CA LEU A 394 -8.14 1.72 -10.53
C LEU A 394 -7.60 1.67 -9.11
N THR A 395 -8.51 1.67 -8.13
CA THR A 395 -8.16 1.66 -6.70
C THR A 395 -9.41 1.39 -5.86
N HIS A 396 -9.22 0.94 -4.62
CA HIS A 396 -10.31 0.76 -3.65
C HIS A 396 -9.85 1.10 -2.24
N VAL A 397 -10.79 1.42 -1.36
CA VAL A 397 -10.50 1.76 0.02
C VAL A 397 -11.63 1.31 0.96
N PRO A 398 -11.32 0.57 2.03
CA PRO A 398 -12.26 0.28 3.09
C PRO A 398 -12.29 1.42 4.11
N TYR A 399 -13.41 1.54 4.81
CA TYR A 399 -13.54 2.41 5.97
C TYR A 399 -14.50 1.80 7.00
N THR A 400 -14.02 1.58 8.23
CA THR A 400 -14.84 1.06 9.32
C THR A 400 -15.14 2.16 10.32
N LEU A 401 -16.43 2.48 10.48
CA LEU A 401 -16.93 3.31 11.56
C LEU A 401 -16.99 2.45 12.83
N ARG A 402 -16.34 2.89 13.91
CA ARG A 402 -16.28 2.17 15.19
C ARG A 402 -16.79 3.02 16.34
N GLY A 403 -17.42 2.38 17.34
CA GLY A 403 -17.94 3.06 18.53
C GLY A 403 -19.03 4.07 18.20
N THR A 404 -19.79 3.85 17.13
CA THR A 404 -20.79 4.76 16.61
C THR A 404 -22.20 4.41 17.08
N THR A 405 -23.11 5.39 17.00
CA THR A 405 -24.53 5.23 17.36
C THR A 405 -25.35 5.03 16.10
N GLY A 406 -26.19 4.00 16.07
CA GLY A 406 -27.10 3.73 14.96
C GLY A 406 -28.09 4.88 14.74
N GLY A 407 -28.41 5.13 13.48
CA GLY A 407 -29.29 6.22 13.06
C GLY A 407 -28.65 7.62 13.03
N ARG A 408 -27.40 7.76 13.48
CA ARG A 408 -26.65 9.01 13.39
C ARG A 408 -25.81 9.04 12.11
N ALA A 409 -25.75 10.20 11.46
CA ALA A 409 -24.91 10.43 10.29
C ALA A 409 -23.45 10.69 10.70
N TYR A 410 -22.52 10.09 9.95
CA TYR A 410 -21.08 10.26 10.09
C TYR A 410 -20.48 10.59 8.72
N THR A 411 -19.54 11.51 8.70
CA THR A 411 -18.78 11.81 7.48
C THR A 411 -17.52 10.96 7.44
N ILE A 412 -17.30 10.30 6.30
CA ILE A 412 -16.08 9.60 5.95
C ILE A 412 -15.26 10.53 5.06
N ASP A 413 -14.05 10.85 5.49
CA ASP A 413 -13.03 11.50 4.69
C ASP A 413 -11.84 10.53 4.59
N THR A 414 -11.55 10.04 3.38
CA THR A 414 -10.47 9.07 3.20
C THR A 414 -9.82 9.21 1.83
N ASP A 415 -8.53 8.87 1.77
CA ASP A 415 -7.79 8.78 0.53
C ASP A 415 -7.77 7.33 0.03
N PHE A 416 -8.06 7.13 -1.26
CA PHE A 416 -7.77 5.87 -1.92
C PHE A 416 -6.25 5.64 -2.02
N PRO A 417 -5.77 4.39 -2.11
CA PRO A 417 -4.41 4.13 -2.55
C PRO A 417 -4.06 4.88 -3.84
N ALA A 418 -2.88 5.47 -3.88
CA ALA A 418 -2.41 6.24 -5.02
C ALA A 418 -2.31 5.36 -6.27
N THR A 419 -2.56 5.96 -7.44
CA THR A 419 -2.42 5.30 -8.74
C THR A 419 -1.82 6.24 -9.78
N ALA A 420 -1.29 5.67 -10.86
CA ALA A 420 -0.86 6.40 -12.06
C ALA A 420 -1.43 5.70 -13.29
N TYR A 421 -2.44 6.32 -13.88
CA TYR A 421 -3.23 5.74 -14.96
C TYR A 421 -3.75 6.81 -15.92
N ASP A 422 -3.71 6.55 -17.23
CA ASP A 422 -4.30 7.40 -18.24
C ASP A 422 -5.67 6.84 -18.65
N LEU A 423 -6.74 7.38 -18.04
CA LEU A 423 -8.11 7.00 -18.36
C LEU A 423 -8.42 7.43 -19.82
N PRO A 424 -8.78 6.49 -20.70
CA PRO A 424 -8.95 6.78 -22.14
C PRO A 424 -10.10 7.73 -22.46
N SER A 425 -10.00 8.40 -23.61
CA SER A 425 -11.13 9.13 -24.18
C SER A 425 -12.26 8.16 -24.53
N GLY A 426 -13.51 8.55 -24.28
CA GLY A 426 -14.67 7.68 -24.44
C GLY A 426 -14.95 6.75 -23.29
N HIS A 427 -14.13 6.76 -22.24
CA HIS A 427 -14.39 6.07 -20.97
C HIS A 427 -14.99 7.01 -19.93
N ARG A 428 -15.46 6.46 -18.84
CA ARG A 428 -16.02 7.18 -17.69
C ARG A 428 -15.51 6.60 -16.37
N LEU A 429 -15.62 7.34 -15.29
CA LEU A 429 -15.38 6.85 -13.95
C LEU A 429 -16.67 6.29 -13.33
N SER A 430 -16.56 5.18 -12.63
CA SER A 430 -17.62 4.65 -11.76
C SER A 430 -17.11 4.50 -10.34
N LEU A 431 -17.86 5.07 -9.39
CA LEU A 431 -17.70 4.86 -7.95
C LEU A 431 -18.73 3.82 -7.52
N VAL A 432 -18.26 2.72 -6.94
CA VAL A 432 -19.09 1.70 -6.31
C VAL A 432 -18.81 1.73 -4.83
N VAL A 433 -19.84 1.68 -3.99
CA VAL A 433 -19.70 1.61 -2.53
C VAL A 433 -20.61 0.50 -2.02
N ASP A 434 -20.01 -0.53 -1.41
CA ASP A 434 -20.72 -1.62 -0.75
C ASP A 434 -20.31 -1.79 0.71
N THR A 435 -20.57 -2.93 1.33
CA THR A 435 -20.41 -3.13 2.78
C THR A 435 -19.62 -4.36 3.15
N VAL A 436 -19.15 -5.12 2.16
CA VAL A 436 -18.38 -6.36 2.34
C VAL A 436 -17.30 -6.44 1.26
N ASP A 437 -16.10 -6.80 1.65
CA ASP A 437 -15.02 -7.18 0.73
C ASP A 437 -14.20 -8.30 1.35
N PRO A 438 -13.90 -9.38 0.62
CA PRO A 438 -13.17 -10.55 1.12
C PRO A 438 -11.76 -10.26 1.64
N LEU A 439 -11.11 -9.18 1.20
CA LEU A 439 -9.77 -8.77 1.69
C LEU A 439 -9.79 -8.40 3.17
N TYR A 440 -10.95 -7.92 3.67
CA TYR A 440 -11.07 -7.30 4.98
C TYR A 440 -11.83 -8.18 5.97
N GLY A 441 -11.48 -8.05 7.26
CA GLY A 441 -12.14 -8.77 8.35
C GLY A 441 -13.32 -8.01 8.97
N ASP A 442 -13.65 -6.85 8.42
CA ASP A 442 -14.72 -5.99 8.92
C ASP A 442 -15.76 -5.77 7.81
N SER A 443 -17.03 -5.81 8.19
CA SER A 443 -18.16 -5.57 7.30
C SER A 443 -19.26 -4.84 8.07
N ALA A 444 -20.28 -4.34 7.36
CA ALA A 444 -21.51 -3.97 8.03
C ALA A 444 -22.22 -5.24 8.54
N PRO A 445 -22.92 -5.18 9.69
CA PRO A 445 -23.66 -6.33 10.18
C PRO A 445 -24.73 -6.81 9.18
N LEU A 446 -24.86 -8.13 9.04
CA LEU A 446 -25.85 -8.72 8.15
C LEU A 446 -27.25 -8.22 8.46
N PHE A 447 -28.02 -7.87 7.43
CA PHE A 447 -29.36 -7.29 7.51
C PHE A 447 -29.48 -5.94 8.25
N SER A 448 -28.34 -5.27 8.54
CA SER A 448 -28.38 -3.86 8.90
C SER A 448 -28.74 -3.00 7.68
N SER A 449 -29.02 -1.72 7.88
CA SER A 449 -29.17 -0.77 6.78
C SER A 449 -28.02 0.23 6.81
N VAL A 450 -27.41 0.46 5.67
CA VAL A 450 -26.42 1.52 5.45
C VAL A 450 -27.00 2.53 4.47
N LYS A 451 -27.08 3.78 4.91
CA LYS A 451 -27.62 4.88 4.12
C LYS A 451 -26.50 5.82 3.70
N PHE A 452 -26.40 6.08 2.43
CA PHE A 452 -25.58 7.15 1.85
C PHE A 452 -26.40 8.42 1.75
N SER A 453 -25.76 9.56 1.91
CA SER A 453 -26.45 10.85 1.84
C SER A 453 -25.52 11.97 1.43
N SER A 454 -26.13 13.07 0.97
CA SER A 454 -25.43 14.31 0.63
C SER A 454 -26.17 15.46 1.33
N PRO A 455 -25.86 15.75 2.60
CA PRO A 455 -26.54 16.81 3.36
C PRO A 455 -26.26 18.20 2.79
N SER A 456 -27.21 19.15 2.99
CA SER A 456 -26.97 20.53 2.65
C SER A 456 -25.78 21.10 3.45
N GLY A 457 -24.86 21.74 2.75
CA GLY A 457 -23.58 22.23 3.32
C GLY A 457 -22.49 21.19 3.55
N ASN A 458 -22.79 19.90 3.33
CA ASN A 458 -21.81 18.79 3.43
C ASN A 458 -22.05 17.75 2.33
N GLY A 459 -21.99 18.21 1.07
CA GLY A 459 -22.27 17.37 -0.09
C GLY A 459 -21.21 16.32 -0.36
N SER A 460 -21.65 15.07 -0.60
CA SER A 460 -20.78 13.94 -0.86
C SER A 460 -20.13 13.99 -2.26
N TYR A 461 -18.85 13.62 -2.37
CA TYR A 461 -18.08 13.68 -3.60
C TYR A 461 -16.89 12.73 -3.60
N VAL A 462 -16.39 12.42 -4.78
CA VAL A 462 -15.04 11.91 -5.01
C VAL A 462 -14.21 12.97 -5.73
N SER A 463 -12.94 13.16 -5.34
CA SER A 463 -12.01 14.08 -5.96
C SER A 463 -10.82 13.30 -6.52
N VAL A 464 -10.65 13.34 -7.84
CA VAL A 464 -9.63 12.57 -8.56
C VAL A 464 -8.47 13.48 -8.94
N PRO A 465 -7.23 13.17 -8.51
CA PRO A 465 -6.06 13.98 -8.84
C PRO A 465 -5.69 13.82 -10.31
N LEU A 466 -5.45 14.94 -10.99
CA LEU A 466 -5.10 14.98 -12.42
C LEU A 466 -3.75 15.67 -12.64
N ARG A 467 -3.08 15.19 -13.71
CA ARG A 467 -1.84 15.77 -14.25
C ARG A 467 -2.07 16.50 -15.53
#